data_5d74e13caecd7ab6ca44a67f6dd50fd1
#
_entry.id   5d74e13caecd7ab6ca44a67f6dd50fd1
#
_cell.length_a   1.000
_cell.length_b   1.000
_cell.length_c   1.000
_cell.angle_alpha   90.00
_cell.angle_beta   90.00
_cell.angle_gamma   90.00
#
_symmetry.space_group_name_H-M   'P 1'
#
loop_
_entity.id
_entity.type
_entity.pdbx_description
1 polymer ?
#
loop_
_entity_poly.entity_id
_entity_poly.type
_entity_poly.pdbx_seq_one_letter_code
_entity_poly.pdbx_strand_id
1 'polypeptide(L)'
;MIVDMQWLDSLISLLATGLTTLLIFVGSIFPISQTKVFVPTPVAPVAESVATTTSTTTAPTATSTKPTIKTPSKPPVVATPVIPTPTPVVTPPPLPTKTEAQINDEARAALVNILCLPQVGINGISGSGVVVDSRGVILTNAHIGQFFLLRDYMIKDNVTCTIRIGSPAQERYTATLLYLPPTWVAANDSQLKESVATGTGEHDYAFLLITGRTDPAATLPSSFERMEMNRGYVDIGDPMLLAAYPAGFLGSQTVQKNLYLSSAIAYVTQLFSFTGDKQVDLFSIGGTVVSQGGSSGGAVARLTDGKLMGIIATATSGVSTGDRDLRAISLAHIDDSLAAQGEGGIVLLLSGNLTAKAAVFASTTAVTERAALFKVLGK
;
A
#
# COMPACT_ATOMS: atom_id res chain seq x y z
N MET A 1 39.13 -60.14 6.92
CA MET A 1 39.98 -59.00 6.80
C MET A 1 39.21 -57.78 7.33
N ILE A 2 39.36 -57.58 8.65
CA ILE A 2 38.63 -56.52 9.39
C ILE A 2 39.54 -55.30 9.33
N VAL A 3 39.11 -54.25 8.64
CA VAL A 3 39.83 -52.98 8.54
C VAL A 3 39.38 -52.11 9.69
N ASP A 4 40.31 -51.69 10.47
CA ASP A 4 40.21 -50.96 11.72
C ASP A 4 39.52 -49.59 11.55
N MET A 5 38.38 -49.40 12.20
CA MET A 5 37.50 -48.22 12.10
C MET A 5 37.94 -47.04 13.01
N GLN A 6 39.06 -47.16 13.69
CA GLN A 6 39.57 -46.13 14.61
C GLN A 6 40.28 -44.95 13.93
N TRP A 7 40.62 -45.04 12.65
CA TRP A 7 41.27 -43.98 11.92
C TRP A 7 40.31 -42.93 11.38
N LEU A 8 39.01 -43.29 11.18
CA LEU A 8 38.01 -42.35 10.65
C LEU A 8 37.55 -41.35 11.71
N ASP A 9 37.44 -41.77 12.99
CA ASP A 9 36.95 -40.90 14.09
C ASP A 9 38.00 -39.78 14.44
N SER A 10 39.30 -40.08 14.28
CA SER A 10 40.34 -39.09 14.53
C SER A 10 40.40 -38.01 13.44
N LEU A 11 40.04 -38.31 12.19
CA LEU A 11 40.03 -37.35 11.11
C LEU A 11 38.83 -36.41 11.17
N ILE A 12 37.68 -36.88 11.60
CA ILE A 12 36.46 -36.10 11.77
C ILE A 12 36.58 -35.12 12.96
N SER A 13 37.26 -35.51 14.02
CA SER A 13 37.50 -34.65 15.19
C SER A 13 38.48 -33.51 14.91
N LEU A 14 39.48 -33.70 14.01
CA LEU A 14 40.44 -32.66 13.62
C LEU A 14 39.85 -31.64 12.64
N LEU A 15 38.85 -32.01 11.84
CA LEU A 15 38.12 -31.09 10.94
C LEU A 15 37.09 -30.26 11.67
N ALA A 16 36.48 -30.75 12.75
CA ALA A 16 35.49 -30.03 13.53
C ALA A 16 36.13 -28.92 14.41
N THR A 17 37.36 -29.09 14.89
CA THR A 17 38.06 -28.09 15.72
C THR A 17 38.74 -26.99 14.89
N GLY A 18 39.04 -27.22 13.61
CA GLY A 18 39.64 -26.20 12.73
C GLY A 18 38.62 -25.19 12.17
N LEU A 19 37.30 -25.52 12.12
CA LEU A 19 36.30 -24.66 11.54
C LEU A 19 35.65 -23.70 12.56
N THR A 20 35.77 -23.96 13.86
CA THR A 20 35.21 -23.11 14.91
C THR A 20 36.09 -21.89 15.27
N THR A 21 37.38 -21.90 14.91
CA THR A 21 38.29 -20.79 15.21
C THR A 21 38.39 -19.74 14.08
N LEU A 22 37.83 -20.00 12.90
CA LEU A 22 37.85 -19.04 11.78
C LEU A 22 36.59 -18.17 11.66
N LEU A 23 35.57 -18.40 12.49
CA LEU A 23 34.31 -17.65 12.47
C LEU A 23 34.23 -16.50 13.48
N ILE A 24 35.27 -16.26 14.30
CA ILE A 24 35.24 -15.20 15.34
C ILE A 24 36.01 -13.92 14.94
N PHE A 25 36.66 -13.85 13.76
CA PHE A 25 37.50 -12.70 13.41
C PHE A 25 37.12 -11.89 12.18
N VAL A 26 35.86 -11.97 11.68
CA VAL A 26 35.36 -11.11 10.59
C VAL A 26 34.13 -10.31 11.02
N GLY A 27 34.09 -9.92 12.27
CA GLY A 27 33.02 -9.06 12.80
C GLY A 27 33.61 -7.74 13.30
N SER A 28 34.17 -6.90 12.47
CA SER A 28 34.36 -5.46 12.77
C SER A 28 35.06 -4.79 11.59
N ILE A 29 34.44 -3.72 11.09
CA ILE A 29 34.92 -2.66 10.19
C ILE A 29 34.14 -2.64 8.87
N PHE A 30 32.88 -2.24 8.93
CA PHE A 30 32.33 -1.37 7.89
C PHE A 30 31.58 -0.21 8.57
N PRO A 31 31.91 1.06 8.28
CA PRO A 31 31.12 2.17 8.76
C PRO A 31 29.75 2.11 8.10
N ILE A 32 28.71 2.05 8.91
CA ILE A 32 27.32 2.20 8.45
C ILE A 32 27.20 3.61 7.89
N SER A 33 27.27 3.73 6.56
CA SER A 33 26.91 4.97 5.88
C SER A 33 25.43 5.19 6.13
N GLN A 34 25.09 6.19 6.93
CA GLN A 34 23.71 6.60 7.13
C GLN A 34 23.24 7.25 5.82
N THR A 35 22.55 6.47 4.99
CA THR A 35 21.80 6.99 3.84
C THR A 35 20.69 7.87 4.41
N LYS A 36 20.68 9.15 4.08
CA LYS A 36 19.60 10.07 4.44
C LYS A 36 18.30 9.54 3.83
N VAL A 37 17.48 8.93 4.66
CA VAL A 37 16.10 8.61 4.28
C VAL A 37 15.37 9.93 4.07
N PHE A 38 14.90 10.19 2.87
CA PHE A 38 14.02 11.32 2.60
C PHE A 38 12.71 11.04 3.34
N VAL A 39 12.42 11.86 4.36
CA VAL A 39 11.14 11.81 5.06
C VAL A 39 10.25 12.85 4.39
N PRO A 40 9.12 12.45 3.77
CA PRO A 40 8.17 13.42 3.25
C PRO A 40 7.69 14.35 4.37
N THR A 41 7.48 15.62 4.05
CA THR A 41 7.06 16.62 5.03
C THR A 41 5.62 16.34 5.46
N PRO A 42 5.31 16.27 6.75
CA PRO A 42 3.93 16.12 7.21
C PRO A 42 3.06 17.30 6.74
N VAL A 43 1.87 17.03 6.24
CA VAL A 43 0.86 18.05 5.94
C VAL A 43 0.30 18.53 7.27
N ALA A 44 0.44 19.81 7.57
CA ALA A 44 -0.15 20.38 8.78
C ALA A 44 -1.69 20.29 8.69
N PRO A 45 -2.38 19.90 9.78
CA PRO A 45 -3.84 19.90 9.80
C PRO A 45 -4.32 21.33 9.50
N VAL A 46 -5.25 21.44 8.54
CA VAL A 46 -5.90 22.72 8.24
C VAL A 46 -6.80 23.06 9.42
N ALA A 47 -6.33 23.96 10.29
CA ALA A 47 -7.18 24.56 11.30
C ALA A 47 -8.25 25.38 10.57
N GLU A 48 -9.50 24.96 10.65
CA GLU A 48 -10.62 25.82 10.27
C GLU A 48 -10.56 27.07 11.13
N SER A 49 -10.14 28.18 10.53
CA SER A 49 -10.21 29.49 11.10
C SER A 49 -11.69 29.89 11.15
N VAL A 50 -12.33 29.63 12.28
CA VAL A 50 -13.60 30.29 12.61
C VAL A 50 -13.26 31.77 12.83
N ALA A 51 -13.49 32.56 11.79
CA ALA A 51 -13.41 34.01 11.88
C ALA A 51 -14.56 34.52 12.78
N THR A 52 -14.27 34.68 14.05
CA THR A 52 -15.12 35.43 14.96
C THR A 52 -14.95 36.92 14.61
N THR A 53 -15.85 37.43 13.80
CA THR A 53 -15.96 38.87 13.53
C THR A 53 -16.52 39.55 14.80
N THR A 54 -15.64 40.02 15.62
CA THR A 54 -15.97 40.97 16.72
C THR A 54 -16.18 42.33 16.09
N SER A 55 -17.43 42.72 15.87
CA SER A 55 -17.81 44.07 15.49
C SER A 55 -17.69 44.97 16.70
N THR A 56 -16.62 45.76 16.78
CA THR A 56 -16.48 46.87 17.72
C THR A 56 -17.25 48.06 17.16
N THR A 57 -18.43 48.29 17.68
CA THR A 57 -19.21 49.51 17.42
C THR A 57 -18.74 50.57 18.41
N THR A 58 -17.98 51.55 17.91
CA THR A 58 -17.70 52.83 18.60
C THR A 58 -18.91 53.75 18.47
N ALA A 59 -19.49 54.12 19.58
CA ALA A 59 -20.54 55.13 19.68
C ALA A 59 -19.95 56.56 19.59
N PRO A 60 -20.53 57.47 18.83
CA PRO A 60 -20.31 58.89 19.04
C PRO A 60 -21.37 59.47 19.95
N THR A 61 -20.89 60.14 20.97
CA THR A 61 -21.64 61.05 21.84
C THR A 61 -22.12 62.26 21.06
N ALA A 62 -23.39 62.59 21.07
CA ALA A 62 -23.91 63.92 20.73
C ALA A 62 -25.09 64.31 21.60
N THR A 63 -24.99 65.47 22.09
CA THR A 63 -25.69 66.25 23.09
C THR A 63 -27.14 66.64 22.63
N SER A 64 -28.04 66.50 23.61
CA SER A 64 -29.27 67.24 23.90
C SER A 64 -29.79 68.32 22.96
N THR A 65 -31.08 68.22 22.58
CA THR A 65 -32.09 69.29 22.87
C THR A 65 -33.52 68.74 22.66
N LYS A 66 -34.37 68.98 23.66
CA LYS A 66 -35.80 68.69 23.70
C LYS A 66 -36.56 69.78 22.91
N PRO A 67 -37.61 69.48 22.16
CA PRO A 67 -38.94 69.95 22.56
C PRO A 67 -40.05 68.88 22.48
N THR A 68 -41.01 69.07 23.41
CA THR A 68 -42.25 68.38 23.65
C THR A 68 -43.26 68.61 22.54
N ILE A 69 -43.83 67.56 21.93
CA ILE A 69 -45.11 67.61 21.19
C ILE A 69 -45.92 66.34 21.45
N LYS A 70 -47.25 66.58 21.59
CA LYS A 70 -48.32 65.70 22.03
C LYS A 70 -48.52 64.45 21.23
N THR A 71 -48.86 63.38 21.96
CA THR A 71 -49.30 62.06 21.51
C THR A 71 -50.60 62.06 20.73
N PRO A 72 -50.73 61.29 19.62
CA PRO A 72 -51.94 60.63 19.26
C PRO A 72 -51.86 59.13 19.55
N SER A 73 -52.93 58.60 20.11
CA SER A 73 -53.12 57.21 20.49
C SER A 73 -53.01 56.25 19.29
N LYS A 74 -52.15 55.22 19.41
CA LYS A 74 -51.98 54.14 18.46
C LYS A 74 -53.05 53.07 18.65
N PRO A 75 -53.67 52.53 17.58
CA PRO A 75 -54.62 51.41 17.67
C PRO A 75 -53.90 50.12 18.12
N PRO A 76 -54.63 49.15 18.70
CA PRO A 76 -54.01 47.94 19.21
C PRO A 76 -53.39 47.11 18.10
N VAL A 77 -52.10 46.75 18.26
CA VAL A 77 -51.38 45.83 17.39
C VAL A 77 -51.87 44.41 17.69
N VAL A 78 -52.53 43.82 16.71
CA VAL A 78 -52.85 42.38 16.72
C VAL A 78 -51.52 41.61 16.62
N ALA A 79 -51.19 40.87 17.65
CA ALA A 79 -49.98 40.00 17.65
C ALA A 79 -50.15 38.90 16.60
N THR A 80 -49.31 38.92 15.57
CA THR A 80 -49.17 37.83 14.60
C THR A 80 -48.61 36.60 15.32
N PRO A 81 -49.21 35.40 15.15
CA PRO A 81 -48.68 34.19 15.77
C PRO A 81 -47.27 33.91 15.21
N VAL A 82 -46.28 33.85 16.10
CA VAL A 82 -44.91 33.42 15.79
C VAL A 82 -44.94 31.92 15.53
N ILE A 83 -44.84 31.53 14.26
CA ILE A 83 -44.67 30.12 13.89
C ILE A 83 -43.25 29.71 14.40
N PRO A 84 -43.14 28.69 15.30
CA PRO A 84 -41.83 28.25 15.77
C PRO A 84 -41.02 27.75 14.57
N THR A 85 -39.83 28.31 14.40
CA THR A 85 -38.84 27.81 13.42
C THR A 85 -38.54 26.34 13.72
N PRO A 86 -38.69 25.41 12.78
CA PRO A 86 -38.42 24.01 13.04
C PRO A 86 -36.95 23.86 13.47
N THR A 87 -36.72 23.25 14.62
CA THR A 87 -35.38 22.88 15.10
C THR A 87 -34.74 21.98 14.05
N PRO A 88 -33.50 22.24 13.62
CA PRO A 88 -32.80 21.37 12.68
C PRO A 88 -32.77 19.94 13.23
N VAL A 89 -33.39 19.02 12.52
CA VAL A 89 -33.30 17.58 12.81
C VAL A 89 -31.87 17.16 12.52
N VAL A 90 -31.06 16.92 13.56
CA VAL A 90 -29.76 16.30 13.43
C VAL A 90 -30.00 14.86 13.01
N THR A 91 -29.85 14.57 11.71
CA THR A 91 -29.92 13.21 11.21
C THR A 91 -28.70 12.47 11.75
N PRO A 92 -28.84 11.34 12.47
CA PRO A 92 -27.72 10.54 12.89
C PRO A 92 -26.87 10.16 11.67
N PRO A 93 -25.53 10.04 11.79
CA PRO A 93 -24.69 9.51 10.72
C PRO A 93 -25.26 8.17 10.25
N PRO A 94 -25.30 7.89 8.93
CA PRO A 94 -25.75 6.60 8.44
C PRO A 94 -24.91 5.49 9.09
N LEU A 95 -25.57 4.46 9.60
CA LEU A 95 -24.92 3.28 10.14
C LEU A 95 -24.03 2.66 9.05
N PRO A 96 -22.85 2.09 9.40
CA PRO A 96 -22.01 1.38 8.45
C PRO A 96 -22.83 0.31 7.73
N THR A 97 -22.75 0.28 6.42
CA THR A 97 -23.51 -0.69 5.59
C THR A 97 -22.99 -2.13 5.76
N LYS A 98 -21.79 -2.31 6.29
CA LYS A 98 -21.12 -3.61 6.53
C LYS A 98 -20.53 -3.64 7.94
N THR A 99 -20.48 -4.84 8.53
CA THR A 99 -19.76 -5.07 9.78
C THR A 99 -18.24 -5.20 9.51
N GLU A 100 -17.41 -4.97 10.54
CA GLU A 100 -15.95 -5.19 10.45
C GLU A 100 -15.60 -6.62 10.00
N ALA A 101 -16.36 -7.62 10.47
CA ALA A 101 -16.17 -9.02 10.06
C ALA A 101 -16.43 -9.19 8.55
N GLN A 102 -17.51 -8.61 8.02
CA GLN A 102 -17.82 -8.67 6.59
C GLN A 102 -16.73 -7.96 5.76
N ILE A 103 -16.27 -6.79 6.20
CA ILE A 103 -15.18 -6.06 5.52
C ILE A 103 -13.89 -6.89 5.53
N ASN A 104 -13.58 -7.53 6.66
CA ASN A 104 -12.42 -8.41 6.77
C ASN A 104 -12.53 -9.63 5.83
N ASP A 105 -13.69 -10.26 5.76
CA ASP A 105 -13.92 -11.41 4.88
C ASP A 105 -13.79 -11.02 3.40
N GLU A 106 -14.35 -9.88 2.99
CA GLU A 106 -14.21 -9.34 1.64
C GLU A 106 -12.74 -9.01 1.30
N ALA A 107 -12.02 -8.35 2.21
CA ALA A 107 -10.61 -8.05 2.01
C ALA A 107 -9.78 -9.34 1.87
N ARG A 108 -10.04 -10.34 2.72
CA ARG A 108 -9.36 -11.64 2.67
C ARG A 108 -9.66 -12.42 1.39
N ALA A 109 -10.89 -12.35 0.87
CA ALA A 109 -11.30 -13.01 -0.36
C ALA A 109 -10.64 -12.38 -1.61
N ALA A 110 -10.42 -11.06 -1.59
CA ALA A 110 -9.77 -10.32 -2.68
C ALA A 110 -8.22 -10.31 -2.58
N LEU A 111 -7.65 -10.75 -1.45
CA LEU A 111 -6.21 -10.67 -1.22
C LEU A 111 -5.47 -11.83 -1.89
N VAL A 112 -4.32 -11.53 -2.48
CA VAL A 112 -3.41 -12.52 -3.05
C VAL A 112 -2.01 -12.36 -2.47
N ASN A 113 -1.25 -13.45 -2.43
CA ASN A 113 0.19 -13.41 -2.27
C ASN A 113 0.86 -13.58 -3.63
N ILE A 114 1.89 -12.78 -3.87
CA ILE A 114 2.73 -12.84 -5.07
C ILE A 114 4.08 -13.41 -4.65
N LEU A 115 4.42 -14.58 -5.15
CA LEU A 115 5.70 -15.23 -4.88
C LEU A 115 6.50 -15.33 -6.18
N CYS A 116 7.65 -14.67 -6.24
CA CYS A 116 8.57 -14.75 -7.36
C CYS A 116 9.86 -15.45 -6.93
N LEU A 117 10.17 -16.58 -7.56
CA LEU A 117 11.33 -17.41 -7.24
C LEU A 117 12.27 -17.47 -8.44
N PRO A 118 13.49 -16.92 -8.33
CA PRO A 118 14.55 -17.08 -9.33
C PRO A 118 15.24 -18.43 -9.16
N GLN A 119 15.79 -18.94 -10.27
CA GLN A 119 16.67 -20.10 -10.24
C GLN A 119 18.11 -19.70 -9.91
N VAL A 120 18.59 -18.55 -10.43
CA VAL A 120 19.96 -18.05 -10.25
C VAL A 120 20.00 -16.52 -10.21
N GLY A 121 21.06 -15.97 -9.62
CA GLY A 121 21.54 -14.61 -9.82
C GLY A 121 20.89 -13.49 -9.01
N ILE A 122 19.69 -13.66 -8.52
CA ILE A 122 18.99 -12.70 -7.67
C ILE A 122 18.20 -13.39 -6.55
N ASN A 123 17.81 -12.64 -5.54
CA ASN A 123 16.95 -13.16 -4.48
C ASN A 123 15.48 -13.20 -4.91
N GLY A 124 14.73 -14.20 -4.41
CA GLY A 124 13.28 -14.24 -4.57
C GLY A 124 12.57 -13.22 -3.70
N ILE A 125 11.32 -12.92 -4.05
CA ILE A 125 10.48 -12.01 -3.29
C ILE A 125 9.11 -12.63 -3.00
N SER A 126 8.56 -12.28 -1.84
CA SER A 126 7.17 -12.53 -1.47
C SER A 126 6.51 -11.22 -1.12
N GLY A 127 5.37 -10.92 -1.74
CA GLY A 127 4.57 -9.73 -1.48
C GLY A 127 3.09 -10.04 -1.45
N SER A 128 2.29 -9.03 -1.20
CA SER A 128 0.83 -9.07 -1.23
C SER A 128 0.30 -8.33 -2.46
N GLY A 129 -0.97 -8.56 -2.79
CA GLY A 129 -1.69 -7.80 -3.80
C GLY A 129 -3.19 -7.89 -3.52
N VAL A 130 -3.96 -6.98 -4.09
CA VAL A 130 -5.41 -6.91 -3.96
C VAL A 130 -6.04 -7.01 -5.33
N VAL A 131 -6.99 -7.92 -5.50
CA VAL A 131 -7.82 -7.94 -6.70
C VAL A 131 -8.76 -6.74 -6.67
N VAL A 132 -8.69 -5.89 -7.69
CA VAL A 132 -9.44 -4.62 -7.79
C VAL A 132 -10.45 -4.59 -8.94
N ASP A 133 -10.43 -5.59 -9.82
CA ASP A 133 -11.36 -5.74 -10.93
C ASP A 133 -11.77 -7.21 -11.07
N SER A 134 -13.06 -7.46 -11.32
CA SER A 134 -13.63 -8.82 -11.44
C SER A 134 -13.03 -9.64 -12.59
N ARG A 135 -12.33 -9.01 -13.53
CA ARG A 135 -11.58 -9.68 -14.61
C ARG A 135 -10.20 -10.18 -14.16
N GLY A 136 -9.87 -10.07 -12.87
CA GLY A 136 -8.61 -10.56 -12.28
C GLY A 136 -7.45 -9.57 -12.38
N VAL A 137 -7.72 -8.27 -12.27
CA VAL A 137 -6.64 -7.28 -12.10
C VAL A 137 -6.24 -7.19 -10.64
N ILE A 138 -4.94 -7.33 -10.39
CA ILE A 138 -4.32 -7.21 -9.08
C ILE A 138 -3.56 -5.89 -9.03
N LEU A 139 -3.81 -5.10 -7.97
CA LEU A 139 -2.98 -3.96 -7.59
C LEU A 139 -1.96 -4.41 -6.55
N THR A 140 -0.69 -4.08 -6.76
CA THR A 140 0.44 -4.37 -5.87
C THR A 140 1.48 -3.25 -5.95
N ASN A 141 2.64 -3.39 -5.30
CA ASN A 141 3.72 -2.43 -5.43
C ASN A 141 4.59 -2.66 -6.68
N ALA A 142 5.24 -1.59 -7.15
CA ALA A 142 6.18 -1.64 -8.27
C ALA A 142 7.41 -2.49 -7.94
N HIS A 143 7.93 -2.40 -6.70
CA HIS A 143 9.07 -3.22 -6.27
C HIS A 143 8.77 -4.73 -6.26
N ILE A 144 7.49 -5.14 -6.21
CA ILE A 144 7.06 -6.52 -6.43
C ILE A 144 6.85 -6.77 -7.93
N GLY A 145 6.12 -5.86 -8.62
CA GLY A 145 5.76 -6.00 -10.04
C GLY A 145 6.98 -6.11 -10.97
N GLN A 146 8.09 -5.42 -10.66
CA GLN A 146 9.31 -5.48 -11.46
C GLN A 146 9.87 -6.90 -11.66
N PHE A 147 9.60 -7.84 -10.74
CA PHE A 147 10.07 -9.22 -10.88
C PHE A 147 9.46 -9.94 -12.08
N PHE A 148 8.30 -9.52 -12.57
CA PHE A 148 7.71 -10.04 -13.82
C PHE A 148 8.53 -9.64 -15.05
N LEU A 149 9.31 -8.55 -15.01
CA LEU A 149 10.24 -8.16 -16.07
C LEU A 149 11.52 -9.01 -16.09
N LEU A 150 11.84 -9.67 -14.98
CA LEU A 150 13.07 -10.43 -14.80
C LEU A 150 12.94 -11.90 -15.19
N ARG A 151 11.82 -12.33 -15.79
CA ARG A 151 11.57 -13.73 -16.15
C ARG A 151 12.77 -14.39 -16.83
N ASP A 152 13.36 -13.72 -17.81
CA ASP A 152 14.44 -14.29 -18.62
C ASP A 152 15.83 -13.67 -18.28
N TYR A 153 15.99 -13.13 -17.05
CA TYR A 153 17.28 -12.61 -16.60
C TYR A 153 18.29 -13.75 -16.42
N MET A 154 19.50 -13.61 -16.96
CA MET A 154 20.60 -14.59 -17.01
C MET A 154 20.27 -15.84 -17.88
N ILE A 155 19.21 -16.53 -17.61
CA ILE A 155 18.75 -17.71 -18.34
C ILE A 155 17.26 -17.59 -18.67
N LYS A 156 16.79 -18.36 -19.67
CA LYS A 156 15.37 -18.43 -20.03
C LYS A 156 14.57 -18.96 -18.84
N ASP A 157 13.42 -18.36 -18.60
CA ASP A 157 12.47 -18.71 -17.52
C ASP A 157 13.12 -18.73 -16.12
N ASN A 158 14.10 -17.84 -15.88
CA ASN A 158 14.81 -17.75 -14.61
C ASN A 158 13.90 -17.42 -13.43
N VAL A 159 13.04 -16.41 -13.58
CA VAL A 159 12.14 -15.97 -12.50
C VAL A 159 10.73 -16.44 -12.79
N THR A 160 10.18 -17.26 -11.90
CA THR A 160 8.79 -17.68 -11.93
C THR A 160 8.00 -16.94 -10.86
N CYS A 161 7.03 -16.14 -11.27
CA CYS A 161 6.08 -15.46 -10.37
C CYS A 161 4.74 -16.19 -10.37
N THR A 162 4.29 -16.56 -9.17
CA THR A 162 3.02 -17.29 -8.97
C THR A 162 2.10 -16.46 -8.08
N ILE A 163 0.81 -16.42 -8.43
CA ILE A 163 -0.25 -15.81 -7.63
C ILE A 163 -0.86 -16.89 -6.75
N ARG A 164 -0.80 -16.71 -5.45
CA ARG A 164 -1.29 -17.63 -4.43
C ARG A 164 -2.47 -17.02 -3.69
N ILE A 165 -3.44 -17.83 -3.32
CA ILE A 165 -4.63 -17.43 -2.56
C ILE A 165 -4.87 -18.37 -1.38
N GLY A 166 -5.69 -17.94 -0.44
CA GLY A 166 -6.08 -18.73 0.73
C GLY A 166 -5.13 -18.55 1.92
N SER A 167 -5.41 -19.25 3.00
CA SER A 167 -4.65 -19.18 4.25
C SER A 167 -4.58 -20.58 4.84
N PRO A 168 -3.49 -21.33 4.62
CA PRO A 168 -2.22 -20.94 4.00
C PRO A 168 -2.33 -20.66 2.49
N ALA A 169 -1.42 -19.79 1.99
CA ALA A 169 -1.36 -19.37 0.60
C ALA A 169 -1.00 -20.55 -0.33
N GLN A 170 -1.87 -20.85 -1.30
CA GLN A 170 -1.71 -21.93 -2.27
C GLN A 170 -1.59 -21.38 -3.68
N GLU A 171 -0.69 -21.93 -4.48
CA GLU A 171 -0.54 -21.59 -5.91
C GLU A 171 -1.84 -21.82 -6.66
N ARG A 172 -2.28 -20.81 -7.40
CA ARG A 172 -3.55 -20.86 -8.12
C ARG A 172 -3.50 -20.26 -9.51
N TYR A 173 -2.77 -19.14 -9.68
CA TYR A 173 -2.84 -18.40 -10.94
C TYR A 173 -1.46 -17.98 -11.43
N THR A 174 -1.40 -17.77 -12.74
CA THR A 174 -0.34 -17.04 -13.43
C THR A 174 -0.85 -15.65 -13.76
N ALA A 175 0.06 -14.68 -13.85
CA ALA A 175 -0.27 -13.31 -14.18
C ALA A 175 0.81 -12.68 -15.07
N THR A 176 0.47 -11.57 -15.73
CA THR A 176 1.38 -10.71 -16.47
C THR A 176 1.22 -9.26 -16.01
N LEU A 177 2.22 -8.43 -16.28
CA LEU A 177 2.09 -6.99 -16.08
C LEU A 177 1.03 -6.39 -17.00
N LEU A 178 0.11 -5.64 -16.43
CA LEU A 178 -0.78 -4.73 -17.13
C LEU A 178 -0.16 -3.33 -17.19
N TYR A 179 0.50 -2.90 -16.09
CA TYR A 179 1.20 -1.64 -15.99
C TYR A 179 2.23 -1.65 -14.85
N LEU A 180 3.36 -1.00 -15.08
CA LEU A 180 4.38 -0.66 -14.09
C LEU A 180 4.87 0.76 -14.42
N PRO A 181 4.96 1.70 -13.46
CA PRO A 181 5.37 3.06 -13.76
C PRO A 181 6.83 3.16 -14.22
N PRO A 182 7.12 3.66 -15.45
CA PRO A 182 8.50 3.86 -15.92
C PRO A 182 9.29 4.81 -15.04
N THR A 183 8.61 5.82 -14.46
CA THR A 183 9.21 6.77 -13.52
C THR A 183 9.73 6.09 -12.27
N TRP A 184 9.00 5.09 -11.75
CA TRP A 184 9.44 4.30 -10.61
C TRP A 184 10.67 3.47 -10.95
N VAL A 185 10.67 2.77 -12.08
CA VAL A 185 11.81 1.94 -12.53
C VAL A 185 13.05 2.82 -12.70
N ALA A 186 12.92 3.97 -13.37
CA ALA A 186 14.05 4.89 -13.59
C ALA A 186 14.66 5.42 -12.29
N ALA A 187 13.84 5.61 -11.25
CA ALA A 187 14.31 6.12 -9.95
C ALA A 187 14.82 5.03 -8.99
N ASN A 188 14.42 3.76 -9.19
CA ASN A 188 14.59 2.71 -8.19
C ASN A 188 15.23 1.41 -8.73
N ASP A 189 15.71 1.38 -9.96
CA ASP A 189 16.30 0.19 -10.60
C ASP A 189 17.43 -0.44 -9.79
N SER A 190 18.25 0.37 -9.11
CA SER A 190 19.35 -0.07 -8.25
C SER A 190 18.90 -0.86 -7.01
N GLN A 191 17.65 -0.70 -6.58
CA GLN A 191 17.13 -1.38 -5.39
C GLN A 191 17.04 -2.91 -5.55
N LEU A 192 17.06 -3.43 -6.77
CA LEU A 192 17.15 -4.88 -7.00
C LEU A 192 18.40 -5.52 -6.40
N LYS A 193 19.45 -4.74 -6.10
CA LYS A 193 20.68 -5.20 -5.45
C LYS A 193 20.63 -5.13 -3.93
N GLU A 194 19.62 -4.45 -3.40
CA GLU A 194 19.46 -4.26 -1.97
C GLU A 194 18.69 -5.44 -1.34
N SER A 195 19.06 -5.79 -0.13
CA SER A 195 18.36 -6.85 0.63
C SER A 195 17.00 -6.40 1.17
N VAL A 196 16.79 -5.08 1.28
CA VAL A 196 15.56 -4.45 1.77
C VAL A 196 15.22 -3.30 0.82
N ALA A 197 14.04 -3.33 0.24
CA ALA A 197 13.54 -2.22 -0.57
C ALA A 197 13.43 -0.96 0.30
N THR A 198 14.02 0.14 -0.18
CA THR A 198 13.97 1.46 0.45
C THR A 198 13.35 2.44 -0.55
N GLY A 199 12.63 3.45 -0.06
CA GLY A 199 12.06 4.47 -0.96
C GLY A 199 11.00 5.31 -0.26
N THR A 200 10.57 6.35 -0.96
CA THR A 200 9.50 7.26 -0.49
C THR A 200 8.12 6.62 -0.56
N GLY A 201 7.95 5.62 -1.42
CA GLY A 201 6.65 5.07 -1.82
C GLY A 201 6.06 5.77 -3.05
N GLU A 202 6.64 6.89 -3.51
CA GLU A 202 6.17 7.60 -4.70
C GLU A 202 6.25 6.68 -5.93
N HIS A 203 5.14 6.57 -6.66
CA HIS A 203 4.97 5.69 -7.82
C HIS A 203 5.19 4.19 -7.56
N ASP A 204 5.32 3.75 -6.30
CA ASP A 204 5.55 2.33 -5.97
C ASP A 204 4.24 1.53 -6.05
N TYR A 205 3.68 1.41 -7.25
CA TYR A 205 2.50 0.60 -7.54
C TYR A 205 2.65 -0.11 -8.89
N ALA A 206 1.95 -1.23 -9.05
CA ALA A 206 1.87 -1.99 -10.30
C ALA A 206 0.51 -2.67 -10.43
N PHE A 207 0.07 -2.85 -11.67
CA PHE A 207 -1.13 -3.63 -11.99
C PHE A 207 -0.73 -4.90 -12.73
N LEU A 208 -1.25 -6.03 -12.24
CA LEU A 208 -1.08 -7.34 -12.88
C LEU A 208 -2.43 -7.81 -13.39
N LEU A 209 -2.43 -8.57 -14.49
CA LEU A 209 -3.60 -9.26 -15.01
C LEU A 209 -3.40 -10.76 -14.83
N ILE A 210 -4.33 -11.44 -14.15
CA ILE A 210 -4.38 -12.90 -14.09
C ILE A 210 -4.67 -13.44 -15.50
N THR A 211 -3.82 -14.33 -16.00
CA THR A 211 -3.89 -14.86 -17.38
C THR A 211 -4.15 -16.34 -17.47
N GLY A 212 -3.98 -17.07 -16.38
CA GLY A 212 -4.17 -18.53 -16.38
C GLY A 212 -4.19 -19.11 -14.97
N ARG A 213 -4.37 -20.44 -14.94
CA ARG A 213 -4.23 -21.24 -13.72
C ARG A 213 -2.84 -21.89 -13.70
N THR A 214 -2.31 -22.14 -12.51
CA THR A 214 -1.09 -22.95 -12.36
C THR A 214 -1.32 -24.40 -12.79
N ASP A 215 -2.54 -24.92 -12.61
CA ASP A 215 -2.99 -26.15 -13.23
C ASP A 215 -3.53 -25.85 -14.64
N PRO A 216 -2.85 -26.29 -15.72
CA PRO A 216 -3.25 -26.00 -17.09
C PRO A 216 -4.57 -26.68 -17.50
N ALA A 217 -5.03 -27.71 -16.76
CA ALA A 217 -6.32 -28.35 -17.00
C ALA A 217 -7.50 -27.57 -16.41
N ALA A 218 -7.24 -26.61 -15.51
CA ALA A 218 -8.28 -25.83 -14.86
C ALA A 218 -8.55 -24.53 -15.60
N THR A 219 -9.83 -24.15 -15.70
CA THR A 219 -10.26 -22.88 -16.29
C THR A 219 -10.25 -21.75 -15.26
N LEU A 220 -10.10 -20.52 -15.73
CA LEU A 220 -10.28 -19.32 -14.89
C LEU A 220 -11.75 -19.21 -14.46
N PRO A 221 -12.02 -18.66 -13.26
CA PRO A 221 -13.38 -18.32 -12.86
C PRO A 221 -13.94 -17.24 -13.78
N SER A 222 -15.27 -17.19 -13.91
CA SER A 222 -15.96 -16.16 -14.70
C SER A 222 -15.84 -14.76 -14.08
N SER A 223 -15.60 -14.68 -12.77
CA SER A 223 -15.43 -13.46 -12.01
C SER A 223 -14.54 -13.72 -10.80
N PHE A 224 -13.69 -12.76 -10.45
CA PHE A 224 -12.86 -12.78 -9.27
C PHE A 224 -13.50 -11.94 -8.15
N GLU A 225 -13.40 -12.40 -6.91
CA GLU A 225 -13.66 -11.59 -5.73
C GLU A 225 -12.69 -10.41 -5.71
N ARG A 226 -13.22 -9.21 -5.44
CA ARG A 226 -12.46 -7.95 -5.53
C ARG A 226 -12.87 -6.98 -4.45
N MET A 227 -11.99 -6.05 -4.11
CA MET A 227 -12.35 -4.87 -3.32
C MET A 227 -12.77 -3.72 -4.22
N GLU A 228 -13.82 -3.02 -3.81
CA GLU A 228 -14.19 -1.74 -4.43
C GLU A 228 -13.18 -0.66 -4.03
N MET A 229 -12.70 0.08 -5.02
CA MET A 229 -11.75 1.19 -4.82
C MET A 229 -12.47 2.49 -4.47
N ASN A 230 -11.90 3.26 -3.54
CA ASN A 230 -12.33 4.62 -3.23
C ASN A 230 -11.13 5.58 -3.27
N ARG A 231 -11.18 6.56 -4.18
CA ARG A 231 -10.16 7.60 -4.37
C ARG A 231 -10.49 8.89 -3.60
N GLY A 232 -11.41 8.81 -2.65
CA GLY A 232 -11.77 9.93 -1.79
C GLY A 232 -10.72 10.21 -0.72
N TYR A 233 -10.99 11.22 0.06
CA TYR A 233 -10.08 11.68 1.12
C TYR A 233 -9.89 10.62 2.20
N VAL A 234 -8.69 10.67 2.80
CA VAL A 234 -8.31 9.96 4.01
C VAL A 234 -8.01 11.02 5.06
N ASP A 235 -8.59 10.88 6.25
CA ASP A 235 -8.40 11.80 7.35
C ASP A 235 -7.67 11.13 8.54
N ILE A 236 -6.99 11.96 9.35
CA ILE A 236 -6.39 11.48 10.60
C ILE A 236 -7.51 10.97 11.52
N GLY A 237 -7.31 9.77 12.07
CA GLY A 237 -8.29 9.09 12.90
C GLY A 237 -9.25 8.17 12.14
N ASP A 238 -9.21 8.13 10.80
CA ASP A 238 -10.00 7.17 10.03
C ASP A 238 -9.65 5.73 10.43
N PRO A 239 -10.64 4.90 10.77
CA PRO A 239 -10.41 3.50 11.10
C PRO A 239 -10.21 2.68 9.83
N MET A 240 -9.09 1.96 9.77
CA MET A 240 -8.68 1.15 8.62
C MET A 240 -8.52 -0.33 9.00
N LEU A 241 -9.00 -1.21 8.13
CA LEU A 241 -8.64 -2.62 8.11
C LEU A 241 -7.42 -2.80 7.20
N LEU A 242 -6.39 -3.41 7.74
CA LEU A 242 -5.22 -3.85 7.00
C LEU A 242 -5.30 -5.36 6.78
N ALA A 243 -5.00 -5.84 5.57
CA ALA A 243 -4.90 -7.26 5.29
C ALA A 243 -3.73 -7.54 4.34
N ALA A 244 -2.88 -8.52 4.70
CA ALA A 244 -1.66 -8.82 3.97
C ALA A 244 -1.18 -10.26 4.23
N TYR A 245 -0.13 -10.66 3.51
CA TYR A 245 0.63 -11.90 3.74
C TYR A 245 2.01 -11.57 4.34
N PRO A 246 2.08 -11.29 5.65
CA PRO A 246 3.34 -10.95 6.32
C PRO A 246 4.29 -12.14 6.34
N ALA A 247 5.55 -11.93 5.93
CA ALA A 247 6.56 -12.97 5.76
C ALA A 247 7.90 -12.63 6.44
N GLY A 248 8.06 -11.41 6.99
CA GLY A 248 9.34 -10.84 7.39
C GLY A 248 10.10 -11.59 8.48
N PHE A 249 9.40 -12.39 9.30
CA PHE A 249 10.02 -13.21 10.37
C PHE A 249 10.02 -14.70 10.04
N LEU A 250 9.62 -15.09 8.82
CA LEU A 250 9.48 -16.47 8.42
C LEU A 250 10.68 -16.91 7.58
N GLY A 251 11.16 -18.13 7.79
CA GLY A 251 12.14 -18.75 6.91
C GLY A 251 11.54 -19.05 5.52
N SER A 252 12.38 -19.12 4.49
CA SER A 252 11.97 -19.31 3.09
C SER A 252 11.06 -20.51 2.87
N GLN A 253 11.27 -21.63 3.54
CA GLN A 253 10.41 -22.82 3.44
C GLN A 253 9.00 -22.57 3.99
N THR A 254 8.88 -21.83 5.10
CA THR A 254 7.59 -21.44 5.68
C THR A 254 6.84 -20.49 4.76
N VAL A 255 7.55 -19.51 4.19
CA VAL A 255 6.98 -18.56 3.20
C VAL A 255 6.44 -19.32 1.99
N GLN A 256 7.15 -20.35 1.52
CA GLN A 256 6.73 -21.13 0.36
C GLN A 256 5.55 -22.06 0.65
N LYS A 257 5.48 -22.69 1.83
CA LYS A 257 4.55 -23.79 2.12
C LYS A 257 3.42 -23.43 3.08
N ASN A 258 3.67 -22.54 4.06
CA ASN A 258 2.78 -22.28 5.18
C ASN A 258 2.65 -20.78 5.46
N LEU A 259 2.48 -19.96 4.43
CA LEU A 259 2.28 -18.52 4.59
C LEU A 259 0.80 -18.23 4.83
N TYR A 260 0.51 -17.60 5.96
CA TYR A 260 -0.85 -17.26 6.36
C TYR A 260 -1.15 -15.78 6.18
N LEU A 261 -2.38 -15.49 5.80
CA LEU A 261 -2.92 -14.16 5.73
C LEU A 261 -3.19 -13.62 7.14
N SER A 262 -2.83 -12.36 7.39
CA SER A 262 -3.09 -11.66 8.64
C SER A 262 -3.85 -10.37 8.38
N SER A 263 -4.72 -10.00 9.31
CA SER A 263 -5.44 -8.73 9.30
C SER A 263 -5.26 -8.00 10.63
N ALA A 264 -5.34 -6.67 10.60
CA ALA A 264 -5.30 -5.81 11.77
C ALA A 264 -6.21 -4.60 11.55
N ILE A 265 -6.76 -4.05 12.62
CA ILE A 265 -7.44 -2.75 12.60
C ILE A 265 -6.49 -1.73 13.21
N ALA A 266 -6.37 -0.58 12.56
CA ALA A 266 -5.58 0.55 13.01
C ALA A 266 -6.20 1.86 12.53
N TYR A 267 -5.62 2.98 12.94
CA TYR A 267 -6.13 4.31 12.60
C TYR A 267 -5.09 5.10 11.83
N VAL A 268 -5.53 5.96 10.95
CA VAL A 268 -4.65 6.91 10.27
C VAL A 268 -4.06 7.87 11.28
N THR A 269 -2.74 7.97 11.33
CA THR A 269 -2.00 8.78 12.32
C THR A 269 -1.37 10.02 11.71
N GLN A 270 -0.95 9.96 10.43
CA GLN A 270 -0.30 11.06 9.71
C GLN A 270 -0.65 11.01 8.22
N LEU A 271 -0.66 12.18 7.59
CA LEU A 271 -0.88 12.36 6.16
C LEU A 271 0.36 12.99 5.54
N PHE A 272 0.72 12.57 4.32
CA PHE A 272 1.89 13.07 3.60
C PHE A 272 1.54 13.41 2.16
N SER A 273 2.18 14.45 1.62
CA SER A 273 2.18 14.77 0.19
C SER A 273 3.61 14.70 -0.35
N PHE A 274 3.77 14.16 -1.55
CA PHE A 274 5.06 14.14 -2.26
C PHE A 274 5.37 15.50 -2.90
N THR A 275 4.34 16.24 -3.31
CA THR A 275 4.45 17.53 -4.01
C THR A 275 4.33 18.73 -3.05
N GLY A 276 3.91 18.51 -1.81
CA GLY A 276 3.66 19.57 -0.82
C GLY A 276 2.33 20.32 -1.04
N ASP A 277 1.47 19.82 -1.89
CA ASP A 277 0.09 20.29 -2.05
C ASP A 277 -0.82 19.72 -0.94
N LYS A 278 -2.15 19.90 -1.08
CA LYS A 278 -3.12 19.42 -0.08
C LYS A 278 -3.57 17.98 -0.32
N GLN A 279 -3.08 17.34 -1.36
CA GLN A 279 -3.44 15.97 -1.67
C GLN A 279 -2.73 15.01 -0.73
N VAL A 280 -3.45 13.99 -0.29
CA VAL A 280 -2.91 12.90 0.51
C VAL A 280 -2.38 11.82 -0.43
N ASP A 281 -1.06 11.79 -0.60
CA ASP A 281 -0.38 10.80 -1.45
C ASP A 281 -0.04 9.53 -0.68
N LEU A 282 0.38 9.69 0.57
CA LEU A 282 0.78 8.62 1.46
C LEU A 282 0.17 8.89 2.85
N PHE A 283 -0.22 7.87 3.56
CA PHE A 283 -0.71 8.00 4.94
C PHE A 283 -0.14 6.93 5.86
N SER A 284 0.12 7.33 7.10
CA SER A 284 0.65 6.46 8.16
C SER A 284 -0.48 5.81 8.94
N ILE A 285 -0.29 4.55 9.31
CA ILE A 285 -1.24 3.73 10.05
C ILE A 285 -0.62 3.21 11.36
N GLY A 286 0.65 3.58 11.63
CA GLY A 286 1.39 3.10 12.78
C GLY A 286 1.81 1.63 12.69
N GLY A 287 2.26 1.08 13.81
CA GLY A 287 2.76 -0.29 13.90
C GLY A 287 1.67 -1.31 14.20
N THR A 288 1.64 -2.39 13.41
CA THR A 288 0.73 -3.52 13.59
C THR A 288 1.43 -4.84 13.29
N VAL A 289 0.75 -5.98 13.52
CA VAL A 289 1.27 -7.32 13.18
C VAL A 289 1.63 -7.48 11.68
N VAL A 290 1.03 -6.66 10.81
CA VAL A 290 1.35 -6.67 9.37
C VAL A 290 2.49 -5.70 9.00
N SER A 291 3.12 -4.99 9.95
CA SER A 291 4.24 -4.06 9.69
C SER A 291 5.55 -4.81 9.48
N GLN A 292 5.61 -5.67 8.47
CA GLN A 292 6.79 -6.51 8.17
C GLN A 292 6.87 -6.85 6.68
N GLY A 293 8.03 -7.36 6.25
CA GLY A 293 8.25 -7.81 4.87
C GLY A 293 7.16 -8.78 4.41
N GLY A 294 6.80 -8.74 3.14
CA GLY A 294 5.71 -9.51 2.55
C GLY A 294 4.35 -8.82 2.60
N SER A 295 4.16 -7.83 3.46
CA SER A 295 2.91 -7.08 3.54
C SER A 295 2.74 -6.03 2.43
N SER A 296 3.82 -5.64 1.76
CA SER A 296 3.81 -4.73 0.61
C SER A 296 2.77 -5.16 -0.43
N GLY A 297 1.95 -4.23 -0.91
CA GLY A 297 0.81 -4.48 -1.81
C GLY A 297 -0.46 -4.95 -1.10
N GLY A 298 -0.44 -5.15 0.21
CA GLY A 298 -1.61 -5.51 1.00
C GLY A 298 -2.68 -4.42 1.04
N ALA A 299 -3.91 -4.81 1.35
CA ALA A 299 -5.06 -3.93 1.37
C ALA A 299 -5.08 -3.01 2.58
N VAL A 300 -5.45 -1.75 2.36
CA VAL A 300 -5.88 -0.81 3.40
C VAL A 300 -7.29 -0.35 3.07
N ALA A 301 -8.28 -0.87 3.80
CA ALA A 301 -9.69 -0.62 3.59
C ALA A 301 -10.28 0.21 4.72
N ARG A 302 -11.09 1.21 4.39
CA ARG A 302 -11.78 2.01 5.38
C ARG A 302 -12.94 1.24 6.01
N LEU A 303 -13.02 1.21 7.34
CA LEU A 303 -14.04 0.44 8.06
C LEU A 303 -15.45 1.03 7.95
N THR A 304 -15.61 2.29 7.57
CA THR A 304 -16.92 2.93 7.47
C THR A 304 -17.71 2.50 6.23
N ASP A 305 -17.03 2.14 5.13
CA ASP A 305 -17.64 1.77 3.85
C ASP A 305 -17.10 0.47 3.24
N GLY A 306 -16.06 -0.12 3.82
CA GLY A 306 -15.42 -1.35 3.34
C GLY A 306 -14.63 -1.18 2.04
N LYS A 307 -14.35 0.04 1.61
CA LYS A 307 -13.67 0.29 0.33
C LYS A 307 -12.16 0.40 0.50
N LEU A 308 -11.43 -0.07 -0.51
CA LEU A 308 -9.98 0.06 -0.59
C LEU A 308 -9.61 1.54 -0.73
N MET A 309 -8.80 2.06 0.19
CA MET A 309 -8.28 3.43 0.19
C MET A 309 -6.84 3.53 -0.30
N GLY A 310 -6.08 2.45 -0.18
CA GLY A 310 -4.68 2.39 -0.57
C GLY A 310 -4.11 0.99 -0.43
N ILE A 311 -2.83 0.87 -0.76
CA ILE A 311 -2.04 -0.37 -0.59
C ILE A 311 -0.84 -0.10 0.32
N ILE A 312 -0.49 -1.09 1.14
CA ILE A 312 0.70 -1.04 1.98
C ILE A 312 1.94 -0.92 1.08
N ALA A 313 2.80 0.07 1.35
CA ALA A 313 4.00 0.33 0.54
C ALA A 313 5.29 0.24 1.34
N THR A 314 5.43 1.03 2.40
CA THR A 314 6.67 1.17 3.16
C THR A 314 6.42 1.02 4.65
N ALA A 315 7.48 0.68 5.39
CA ALA A 315 7.48 0.75 6.83
C ALA A 315 8.82 1.33 7.29
N THR A 316 8.82 2.10 8.37
CA THR A 316 10.07 2.52 9.02
C THR A 316 10.75 1.34 9.69
N SER A 317 12.06 1.45 9.95
CA SER A 317 12.77 0.47 10.77
C SER A 317 12.28 0.52 12.21
N GLY A 318 12.23 -0.64 12.86
CA GLY A 318 11.86 -0.75 14.26
C GLY A 318 12.25 -2.11 14.82
N VAL A 319 12.46 -2.19 16.14
CA VAL A 319 12.83 -3.42 16.85
C VAL A 319 11.70 -4.44 16.82
N SER A 320 10.46 -3.98 16.99
CA SER A 320 9.25 -4.78 16.87
C SER A 320 8.34 -4.27 15.76
N THR A 321 7.32 -5.02 15.38
CA THR A 321 6.30 -4.57 14.41
C THR A 321 5.51 -3.38 14.94
N GLY A 322 5.33 -3.26 16.24
CA GLY A 322 4.66 -2.13 16.88
C GLY A 322 5.45 -0.82 16.82
N ASP A 323 6.78 -0.89 16.69
CA ASP A 323 7.66 0.29 16.59
C ASP A 323 7.80 0.82 15.16
N ARG A 324 7.29 0.07 14.17
CA ARG A 324 7.38 0.43 12.76
C ARG A 324 6.19 1.26 12.35
N ASP A 325 6.44 2.39 11.69
CA ASP A 325 5.38 3.18 11.09
C ASP A 325 5.05 2.60 9.70
N LEU A 326 3.93 1.90 9.61
CA LEU A 326 3.44 1.33 8.35
C LEU A 326 2.73 2.42 7.55
N ARG A 327 3.08 2.54 6.27
CA ARG A 327 2.52 3.55 5.38
C ARG A 327 1.86 2.91 4.18
N ALA A 328 0.78 3.55 3.72
CA ALA A 328 0.05 3.15 2.54
C ALA A 328 0.04 4.27 1.49
N ILE A 329 0.23 3.91 0.22
CA ILE A 329 0.00 4.80 -0.92
C ILE A 329 -1.51 4.90 -1.11
N SER A 330 -2.03 6.13 -1.21
CA SER A 330 -3.45 6.36 -1.44
C SER A 330 -3.86 6.01 -2.88
N LEU A 331 -5.08 5.55 -3.08
CA LEU A 331 -5.63 5.35 -4.43
C LEU A 331 -5.81 6.66 -5.19
N ALA A 332 -5.98 7.78 -4.50
CA ALA A 332 -5.98 9.11 -5.12
C ALA A 332 -4.64 9.40 -5.80
N HIS A 333 -3.52 9.19 -5.09
CA HIS A 333 -2.19 9.36 -5.66
C HIS A 333 -1.94 8.41 -6.84
N ILE A 334 -2.33 7.14 -6.73
CA ILE A 334 -2.18 6.17 -7.83
C ILE A 334 -2.95 6.63 -9.07
N ASP A 335 -4.18 7.14 -8.90
CA ASP A 335 -5.02 7.64 -10.00
C ASP A 335 -4.38 8.83 -10.72
N ASP A 336 -3.91 9.82 -9.95
CA ASP A 336 -3.27 11.03 -10.48
C ASP A 336 -1.89 10.73 -11.08
N SER A 337 -1.11 9.86 -10.46
CA SER A 337 0.16 9.40 -11.00
C SER A 337 -0.02 8.71 -12.36
N LEU A 338 -1.03 7.84 -12.51
CA LEU A 338 -1.39 7.23 -13.80
C LEU A 338 -1.80 8.30 -14.82
N ALA A 339 -2.60 9.28 -14.43
CA ALA A 339 -3.01 10.36 -15.31
C ALA A 339 -1.81 11.20 -15.77
N ALA A 340 -0.90 11.54 -14.88
CA ALA A 340 0.32 12.29 -15.17
C ALA A 340 1.28 11.53 -16.10
N GLN A 341 1.27 10.20 -16.04
CA GLN A 341 2.07 9.34 -16.92
C GLN A 341 1.36 8.97 -18.24
N GLY A 342 0.20 9.58 -18.54
CA GLY A 342 -0.51 9.43 -19.81
C GLY A 342 -1.53 8.26 -19.85
N GLU A 343 -1.70 7.51 -18.76
CA GLU A 343 -2.66 6.39 -18.69
C GLU A 343 -4.10 6.84 -18.40
N GLY A 344 -4.31 8.13 -18.07
CA GLY A 344 -5.62 8.73 -17.84
C GLY A 344 -6.33 8.27 -16.57
N GLY A 345 -5.57 7.77 -15.58
CA GLY A 345 -6.07 7.30 -14.29
C GLY A 345 -6.53 5.82 -14.30
N ILE A 346 -6.90 5.33 -13.09
CA ILE A 346 -7.26 3.92 -12.86
C ILE A 346 -8.45 3.48 -13.73
N VAL A 347 -9.47 4.32 -13.86
CA VAL A 347 -10.68 4.00 -14.64
C VAL A 347 -10.35 3.76 -16.10
N LEU A 348 -9.50 4.60 -16.70
CA LEU A 348 -9.10 4.46 -18.09
C LEU A 348 -8.15 3.27 -18.27
N LEU A 349 -7.20 3.06 -17.37
CA LEU A 349 -6.33 1.89 -17.38
C LEU A 349 -7.15 0.59 -17.39
N LEU A 350 -8.18 0.51 -16.53
CA LEU A 350 -9.03 -0.68 -16.39
C LEU A 350 -10.14 -0.75 -17.45
N SER A 351 -10.26 0.21 -18.37
CA SER A 351 -11.29 0.17 -19.42
C SER A 351 -10.91 -0.75 -20.58
N GLY A 352 -11.91 -1.24 -21.30
CA GLY A 352 -11.72 -1.98 -22.57
C GLY A 352 -11.09 -3.38 -22.42
N ASN A 353 -10.29 -3.79 -23.39
CA ASN A 353 -9.67 -5.12 -23.45
C ASN A 353 -8.33 -5.14 -22.71
N LEU A 354 -8.33 -5.68 -21.50
CA LEU A 354 -7.14 -5.76 -20.64
C LEU A 354 -6.03 -6.65 -21.20
N THR A 355 -6.38 -7.76 -21.86
CA THR A 355 -5.39 -8.64 -22.49
C THR A 355 -4.64 -7.92 -23.60
N ALA A 356 -5.34 -7.14 -24.42
CA ALA A 356 -4.70 -6.32 -25.44
C ALA A 356 -3.80 -5.25 -24.84
N LYS A 357 -4.24 -4.57 -23.77
CA LYS A 357 -3.41 -3.58 -23.06
C LYS A 357 -2.15 -4.20 -22.46
N ALA A 358 -2.26 -5.36 -21.80
CA ALA A 358 -1.11 -6.10 -21.29
C ALA A 358 -0.13 -6.50 -22.39
N ALA A 359 -0.63 -6.91 -23.56
CA ALA A 359 0.21 -7.24 -24.71
C ALA A 359 0.94 -6.00 -25.28
N VAL A 360 0.27 -4.86 -25.34
CA VAL A 360 0.89 -3.57 -25.72
C VAL A 360 1.98 -3.20 -24.72
N PHE A 361 1.69 -3.20 -23.43
CA PHE A 361 2.69 -2.92 -22.38
C PHE A 361 3.91 -3.83 -22.51
N ALA A 362 3.69 -5.14 -22.67
CA ALA A 362 4.75 -6.15 -22.77
C ALA A 362 5.64 -5.93 -24.01
N SER A 363 5.09 -5.42 -25.12
CA SER A 363 5.82 -5.19 -26.37
C SER A 363 6.45 -3.79 -26.51
N THR A 364 6.11 -2.87 -25.63
CA THR A 364 6.58 -1.47 -25.66
C THR A 364 7.33 -1.13 -24.38
N THR A 365 6.66 -0.56 -23.38
CA THR A 365 7.23 -0.05 -22.14
C THR A 365 8.05 -1.10 -21.39
N ALA A 366 7.53 -2.31 -21.23
CA ALA A 366 8.22 -3.41 -20.55
C ALA A 366 9.57 -3.80 -21.18
N VAL A 367 9.76 -3.58 -22.48
CA VAL A 367 11.04 -3.83 -23.16
C VAL A 367 12.11 -2.88 -22.66
N THR A 368 11.79 -1.58 -22.57
CA THR A 368 12.71 -0.54 -22.09
C THR A 368 13.02 -0.72 -20.60
N GLU A 369 11.99 -0.93 -19.78
CA GLU A 369 12.14 -1.15 -18.34
C GLU A 369 13.00 -2.39 -18.05
N ARG A 370 12.74 -3.50 -18.72
CA ARG A 370 13.55 -4.72 -18.60
C ARG A 370 15.00 -4.48 -18.96
N ALA A 371 15.26 -3.73 -20.04
CA ALA A 371 16.65 -3.41 -20.44
C ALA A 371 17.37 -2.57 -19.38
N ALA A 372 16.66 -1.62 -18.74
CA ALA A 372 17.21 -0.83 -17.63
C ALA A 372 17.56 -1.71 -16.44
N LEU A 373 16.64 -2.60 -16.01
CA LEU A 373 16.88 -3.52 -14.89
C LEU A 373 18.03 -4.51 -15.17
N PHE A 374 18.11 -5.06 -16.39
CA PHE A 374 19.20 -5.96 -16.78
C PHE A 374 20.56 -5.26 -16.74
N LYS A 375 20.62 -4.03 -17.24
CA LYS A 375 21.85 -3.21 -17.20
C LYS A 375 22.33 -2.98 -15.76
N VAL A 376 21.42 -2.64 -14.85
CA VAL A 376 21.76 -2.46 -13.42
C VAL A 376 22.26 -3.77 -12.82
N LEU A 377 21.66 -4.90 -13.17
CA LEU A 377 22.07 -6.22 -12.67
C LEU A 377 23.37 -6.74 -13.32
N GLY A 378 23.95 -6.01 -14.29
CA GLY A 378 25.24 -6.32 -14.90
C GLY A 378 25.17 -7.26 -16.11
N LYS A 379 24.06 -7.22 -16.86
CA LYS A 379 23.90 -7.99 -18.11
C LYS A 379 23.76 -7.07 -19.31
#